data_bc76b061ec99201a8073d835c2d635ad
#
_entry.id   bc76b061ec99201a8073d835c2d635ad
#
_cell.length_a   1.000
_cell.length_b   1.000
_cell.length_c   1.000
_cell.angle_alpha   90.00
_cell.angle_beta   90.00
_cell.angle_gamma   90.00
#
_symmetry.space_group_name_H-M   'P 1'
#
loop_
_entity.id
_entity.type
_entity.pdbx_description
1 polymer ?
#
loop_
_entity_poly.entity_id
_entity_poly.type
_entity_poly.pdbx_seq_one_letter_code
_entity_poly.pdbx_strand_id
1 'polypeptide(L)'
;MNSTARVCRSLYNSTKDFAICISSSCCVEYVYKLPAVDTGKEVQRKQGNSCTDFTEVSLRVICKNKNWQSTILPDFLREEKRMKKSLVLAMAMALGVTASAYAANPFSDVPAGHWAYDSINKLAAAGVIEGYGDSTFGGDKLMTRYEMAQIVAKAMAKGANVDKLAAEFADELDNLGVRVANLEKKADNVKITGNIRYNYADYDEDGYKTGLRSRIWVKGQINDDWTYTGMLQNVQNLKNNAGDEKTDFQRAYVDGKIGGLAVEAGRLPLNLVDGNLYDTRADGVVASYGKDVKVTGFYAKPTDQGKALSSTVDLEYDNVYGAKVDAKFGVVAATAGYTVFKDGTFTDGAFSEKWDDNKIWNVGVAFDLAKDLNLTANYMDSDQEIYGDDDAFVIGLSYAGAKAAKEGSFGVYGKYYDQARSTVVDHTMNGAYGNHGFKGYMVGANYTFAKNIVGAVEYYDLEDKWNHSDINTLWSQVVFTF
;
A
#
# COMPACT_ATOMS: atom_id res chain seq x y z
N MET A 1 -45.33 -31.10 -10.79
CA MET A 1 -46.09 -29.83 -10.80
C MET A 1 -45.09 -28.71 -10.92
N ASN A 2 -45.04 -28.11 -12.10
CA ASN A 2 -44.05 -27.13 -12.51
C ASN A 2 -44.28 -25.79 -11.83
N SER A 3 -43.33 -25.32 -11.01
CA SER A 3 -43.28 -23.94 -10.56
C SER A 3 -42.36 -23.14 -11.50
N THR A 4 -42.95 -22.56 -12.53
CA THR A 4 -42.31 -21.60 -13.40
C THR A 4 -42.06 -20.31 -12.65
N ALA A 5 -40.78 -19.99 -12.36
CA ALA A 5 -40.37 -18.67 -11.99
C ALA A 5 -40.63 -17.74 -13.18
N ARG A 6 -41.59 -16.82 -13.07
CA ARG A 6 -41.79 -15.76 -14.06
C ARG A 6 -40.76 -14.66 -13.79
N VAL A 7 -39.75 -14.63 -14.63
CA VAL A 7 -38.89 -13.44 -14.77
C VAL A 7 -39.68 -12.44 -15.58
N CYS A 8 -40.21 -11.41 -14.95
CA CYS A 8 -40.79 -10.28 -15.68
C CYS A 8 -39.63 -9.43 -16.25
N ARG A 9 -39.29 -9.75 -17.50
CA ARG A 9 -38.40 -8.92 -18.28
C ARG A 9 -39.22 -7.81 -18.91
N SER A 10 -39.16 -6.61 -18.34
CA SER A 10 -39.62 -5.44 -19.06
C SER A 10 -38.60 -5.13 -20.14
N LEU A 11 -38.94 -5.37 -21.38
CA LEU A 11 -38.21 -4.91 -22.54
C LEU A 11 -38.43 -3.40 -22.70
N TYR A 12 -37.59 -2.60 -22.07
CA TYR A 12 -37.49 -1.22 -22.45
C TYR A 12 -36.04 -0.87 -22.72
N ASN A 13 -35.77 -0.34 -23.89
CA ASN A 13 -34.47 0.19 -24.29
C ASN A 13 -34.13 1.40 -23.41
N SER A 14 -33.03 1.31 -22.77
CA SER A 14 -32.36 2.29 -21.90
C SER A 14 -32.71 2.21 -20.41
N THR A 15 -31.81 1.57 -19.72
CA THR A 15 -31.37 1.92 -18.35
C THR A 15 -32.49 2.40 -17.41
N LYS A 16 -32.92 1.57 -16.49
CA LYS A 16 -33.20 2.08 -15.13
C LYS A 16 -34.31 1.40 -14.32
N ASP A 17 -34.96 0.36 -14.80
CA ASP A 17 -35.92 -0.37 -13.96
C ASP A 17 -35.54 -1.86 -13.87
N PHE A 18 -35.07 -2.31 -12.70
CA PHE A 18 -34.87 -3.72 -12.42
C PHE A 18 -35.96 -4.18 -11.44
N ALA A 19 -36.85 -5.04 -11.90
CA ALA A 19 -37.74 -5.78 -11.02
C ALA A 19 -37.15 -7.18 -10.82
N ILE A 20 -36.86 -7.56 -9.59
CA ILE A 20 -36.44 -8.92 -9.24
C ILE A 20 -37.63 -9.60 -8.54
N CYS A 21 -38.19 -10.60 -9.17
CA CYS A 21 -39.20 -11.48 -8.54
C CYS A 21 -38.49 -12.59 -7.76
N ILE A 22 -38.51 -12.54 -6.43
CA ILE A 22 -37.84 -13.51 -5.56
C ILE A 22 -38.70 -14.75 -5.30
N SER A 23 -40.02 -14.62 -5.44
CA SER A 23 -40.99 -15.76 -5.43
C SER A 23 -42.33 -15.32 -5.97
N SER A 24 -43.24 -16.28 -6.18
CA SER A 24 -44.61 -16.01 -6.67
C SER A 24 -45.45 -15.10 -5.76
N SER A 25 -44.92 -14.69 -4.60
CA SER A 25 -45.66 -13.94 -3.58
C SER A 25 -45.02 -12.63 -3.17
N CYS A 26 -43.79 -12.31 -3.60
CA CYS A 26 -43.06 -11.06 -3.26
C CYS A 26 -42.34 -10.48 -4.49
N CYS A 27 -42.64 -9.22 -4.80
CA CYS A 27 -41.89 -8.44 -5.80
C CYS A 27 -41.17 -7.29 -5.09
N VAL A 28 -39.88 -7.08 -5.43
CA VAL A 28 -39.10 -5.89 -5.02
C VAL A 28 -39.01 -5.01 -6.25
N GLU A 29 -39.57 -3.81 -6.17
CA GLU A 29 -39.52 -2.81 -7.24
C GLU A 29 -38.61 -1.67 -6.84
N TYR A 30 -37.64 -1.36 -7.67
CA TYR A 30 -36.78 -0.20 -7.53
C TYR A 30 -37.29 0.90 -8.45
N VAL A 31 -37.71 2.02 -7.87
CA VAL A 31 -38.13 3.20 -8.63
C VAL A 31 -37.10 4.31 -8.47
N TYR A 32 -36.49 4.73 -9.56
CA TYR A 32 -35.62 5.89 -9.60
C TYR A 32 -36.36 7.06 -10.23
N LYS A 33 -36.34 8.22 -9.57
CA LYS A 33 -36.82 9.46 -10.17
C LYS A 33 -35.63 10.20 -10.79
N LEU A 34 -35.74 10.48 -12.08
CA LEU A 34 -34.82 11.41 -12.76
C LEU A 34 -35.26 12.86 -12.49
N PRO A 35 -34.31 13.80 -12.35
CA PRO A 35 -34.66 15.21 -12.37
C PRO A 35 -35.29 15.56 -13.71
N ALA A 36 -36.36 16.36 -13.68
CA ALA A 36 -37.09 16.78 -14.85
C ALA A 36 -36.17 17.66 -15.73
N VAL A 37 -35.76 17.14 -16.87
CA VAL A 37 -35.21 17.97 -17.94
C VAL A 37 -36.41 18.52 -18.73
N ASP A 38 -36.56 19.83 -18.68
CA ASP A 38 -37.59 20.56 -19.44
C ASP A 38 -37.26 20.51 -20.93
N THR A 39 -37.76 19.51 -21.61
CA THR A 39 -37.82 19.49 -23.07
C THR A 39 -39.29 19.36 -23.45
N GLY A 40 -39.89 20.49 -23.82
CA GLY A 40 -41.28 20.62 -24.26
C GLY A 40 -41.69 19.69 -25.39
N LYS A 41 -41.87 18.40 -25.13
CA LYS A 41 -42.57 17.43 -25.99
C LYS A 41 -43.50 16.59 -25.14
N GLU A 42 -44.77 16.74 -25.47
CA GLU A 42 -45.89 15.96 -24.92
C GLU A 42 -45.65 14.45 -25.09
N VAL A 43 -45.53 13.73 -23.98
CA VAL A 43 -45.56 12.28 -23.99
C VAL A 43 -46.96 11.84 -23.66
N GLN A 44 -47.66 11.20 -24.63
CA GLN A 44 -48.96 10.60 -24.43
C GLN A 44 -48.94 9.55 -23.32
N ARG A 45 -49.70 9.82 -22.27
CA ARG A 45 -49.98 8.90 -21.18
C ARG A 45 -50.82 7.71 -21.67
N LYS A 46 -50.27 6.49 -21.57
CA LYS A 46 -51.11 5.30 -21.49
C LYS A 46 -51.51 5.07 -20.02
N GLN A 47 -52.83 5.01 -19.83
CA GLN A 47 -53.48 4.80 -18.53
C GLN A 47 -53.02 3.51 -17.86
N GLY A 48 -52.58 3.64 -16.61
CA GLY A 48 -52.27 2.53 -15.73
C GLY A 48 -51.70 3.01 -14.41
N ASN A 49 -52.56 3.40 -13.46
CA ASN A 49 -52.36 3.64 -12.04
C ASN A 49 -51.38 4.73 -11.61
N SER A 50 -51.96 5.70 -10.91
CA SER A 50 -51.39 6.94 -10.37
C SER A 50 -50.06 6.73 -9.64
N CYS A 51 -49.00 7.35 -10.15
CA CYS A 51 -47.81 7.67 -9.37
C CYS A 51 -47.97 9.06 -8.78
N THR A 52 -48.05 9.15 -7.49
CA THR A 52 -47.89 10.40 -6.74
C THR A 52 -46.44 10.75 -6.67
N ASP A 53 -46.13 12.04 -6.74
CA ASP A 53 -44.78 12.62 -6.68
C ASP A 53 -44.00 12.16 -5.45
N PHE A 54 -42.86 11.50 -5.66
CA PHE A 54 -41.93 11.14 -4.61
C PHE A 54 -40.58 11.83 -4.83
N THR A 55 -40.09 12.46 -3.77
CA THR A 55 -38.78 13.17 -3.74
C THR A 55 -37.66 12.31 -3.12
N GLU A 56 -37.91 11.04 -2.81
CA GLU A 56 -36.92 10.14 -2.19
C GLU A 56 -36.95 8.75 -2.80
N VAL A 57 -35.82 8.06 -2.76
CA VAL A 57 -35.70 6.65 -3.12
C VAL A 57 -36.37 5.81 -2.04
N SER A 58 -37.48 5.17 -2.34
CA SER A 58 -38.15 4.27 -1.41
C SER A 58 -38.10 2.84 -1.91
N LEU A 59 -37.65 1.96 -1.04
CA LEU A 59 -37.74 0.52 -1.22
C LEU A 59 -39.13 0.06 -0.75
N ARG A 60 -39.99 -0.42 -1.62
CA ARG A 60 -41.27 -1.03 -1.23
C ARG A 60 -41.20 -2.54 -1.44
N VAL A 61 -41.34 -3.27 -0.35
CA VAL A 61 -41.59 -4.71 -0.38
C VAL A 61 -43.11 -4.93 -0.25
N ILE A 62 -43.75 -5.43 -1.29
CA ILE A 62 -45.19 -5.72 -1.27
C ILE A 62 -45.37 -7.22 -1.05
N CYS A 63 -45.72 -7.57 0.18
CA CYS A 63 -46.12 -8.95 0.52
C CYS A 63 -47.63 -9.08 0.54
N LYS A 64 -48.20 -9.99 -0.27
CA LYS A 64 -49.64 -10.23 -0.35
C LYS A 64 -50.20 -11.00 0.84
N ASN A 65 -49.38 -11.48 1.77
CA ASN A 65 -49.87 -12.27 2.90
C ASN A 65 -49.33 -11.73 4.23
N LYS A 66 -50.23 -11.24 5.09
CA LYS A 66 -49.93 -10.61 6.38
C LYS A 66 -49.20 -11.54 7.39
N ASN A 67 -49.24 -12.83 7.19
CA ASN A 67 -48.60 -13.81 8.09
C ASN A 67 -47.13 -14.07 7.78
N TRP A 68 -46.56 -13.43 6.79
CA TRP A 68 -45.16 -13.69 6.36
C TRP A 68 -44.14 -12.77 7.06
N GLN A 69 -44.60 -11.61 7.56
CA GLN A 69 -43.66 -10.66 8.21
C GLN A 69 -43.05 -11.18 9.51
N SER A 70 -43.73 -12.12 10.20
CA SER A 70 -43.18 -12.69 11.45
C SER A 70 -42.28 -13.90 11.24
N THR A 71 -42.30 -14.51 10.04
CA THR A 71 -41.58 -15.77 9.76
C THR A 71 -40.29 -15.53 8.94
N ILE A 72 -40.22 -14.45 8.15
CA ILE A 72 -39.01 -14.14 7.31
C ILE A 72 -37.87 -13.56 8.13
N LEU A 73 -38.18 -12.66 9.06
CA LEU A 73 -37.13 -12.06 9.87
C LEU A 73 -36.32 -13.06 10.74
N PRO A 74 -36.98 -14.04 11.40
CA PRO A 74 -36.24 -15.05 12.16
C PRO A 74 -35.40 -15.98 11.29
N ASP A 75 -35.91 -16.33 10.11
CA ASP A 75 -35.18 -17.26 9.22
C ASP A 75 -34.03 -16.59 8.47
N PHE A 76 -34.17 -15.34 8.07
CA PHE A 76 -33.08 -14.56 7.48
C PHE A 76 -31.95 -14.31 8.52
N LEU A 77 -32.31 -13.96 9.75
CA LEU A 77 -31.33 -13.84 10.84
C LEU A 77 -30.77 -15.20 11.28
N ARG A 78 -31.52 -16.29 11.05
CA ARG A 78 -31.08 -17.65 11.33
C ARG A 78 -30.11 -18.17 10.27
N GLU A 79 -30.30 -17.82 9.01
CA GLU A 79 -29.34 -18.12 7.94
C GLU A 79 -28.06 -17.28 8.07
N GLU A 80 -28.17 -15.99 8.43
CA GLU A 80 -27.01 -15.17 8.72
C GLU A 80 -26.21 -15.68 9.92
N LYS A 81 -26.90 -16.16 10.96
CA LYS A 81 -26.24 -16.85 12.08
C LYS A 81 -25.64 -18.19 11.70
N ARG A 82 -26.26 -18.93 10.76
CA ARG A 82 -25.68 -20.18 10.24
C ARG A 82 -24.47 -19.92 9.36
N MET A 83 -24.52 -18.90 8.48
CA MET A 83 -23.36 -18.52 7.66
C MET A 83 -22.21 -18.00 8.52
N LYS A 84 -22.49 -17.16 9.53
CA LYS A 84 -21.45 -16.71 10.47
C LYS A 84 -20.88 -17.88 11.29
N LYS A 85 -21.70 -18.83 11.70
CA LYS A 85 -21.22 -20.04 12.39
C LYS A 85 -20.45 -20.98 11.49
N SER A 86 -20.85 -21.16 10.23
CA SER A 86 -20.10 -21.99 9.28
C SER A 86 -18.84 -21.29 8.78
N LEU A 87 -18.84 -19.94 8.64
CA LEU A 87 -17.65 -19.16 8.32
C LEU A 87 -16.66 -19.15 9.50
N VAL A 88 -17.14 -18.99 10.73
CA VAL A 88 -16.34 -19.11 11.94
C VAL A 88 -15.81 -20.53 12.13
N LEU A 89 -16.62 -21.54 11.82
CA LEU A 89 -16.21 -22.94 11.86
C LEU A 89 -15.23 -23.28 10.73
N ALA A 90 -15.41 -22.72 9.54
CA ALA A 90 -14.46 -22.85 8.43
C ALA A 90 -13.15 -22.09 8.70
N MET A 91 -13.21 -20.89 9.30
CA MET A 91 -12.02 -20.19 9.78
C MET A 91 -11.37 -20.89 10.98
N ALA A 92 -12.15 -21.43 11.91
CA ALA A 92 -11.62 -22.23 13.01
C ALA A 92 -11.02 -23.54 12.51
N MET A 93 -11.57 -24.17 11.48
CA MET A 93 -10.96 -25.33 10.83
C MET A 93 -9.72 -24.94 10.00
N ALA A 94 -9.72 -23.80 9.35
CA ALA A 94 -8.53 -23.26 8.64
C ALA A 94 -7.41 -22.85 9.61
N LEU A 95 -7.77 -22.34 10.79
CA LEU A 95 -6.84 -22.03 11.89
C LEU A 95 -6.56 -23.27 12.78
N GLY A 96 -7.47 -24.22 12.81
CA GLY A 96 -7.38 -25.45 13.63
C GLY A 96 -6.59 -26.59 12.97
N VAL A 97 -6.19 -26.43 11.70
CA VAL A 97 -5.24 -27.37 11.06
C VAL A 97 -3.80 -27.17 11.58
N THR A 98 -3.56 -26.13 12.41
CA THR A 98 -2.36 -26.05 13.24
C THR A 98 -2.54 -26.70 14.62
N ALA A 99 -3.73 -27.20 14.97
CA ALA A 99 -3.96 -28.04 16.13
C ALA A 99 -3.75 -29.50 15.74
N SER A 100 -2.48 -29.93 15.85
CA SER A 100 -2.13 -31.34 16.08
C SER A 100 -3.02 -32.34 15.32
N ALA A 101 -2.86 -32.46 14.02
CA ALA A 101 -2.79 -33.79 13.50
C ALA A 101 -1.62 -34.41 14.27
N TYR A 102 -1.88 -35.22 15.29
CA TYR A 102 -0.97 -36.24 15.70
C TYR A 102 -0.80 -37.11 14.45
N ALA A 103 0.13 -36.72 13.60
CA ALA A 103 0.56 -37.60 12.54
C ALA A 103 0.97 -38.88 13.25
N ALA A 104 0.37 -39.99 12.84
CA ALA A 104 0.83 -41.27 13.29
C ALA A 104 2.35 -41.29 13.17
N ASN A 105 3.05 -41.80 14.18
CA ASN A 105 4.51 -41.83 14.17
C ASN A 105 5.00 -42.24 12.77
N PRO A 106 5.78 -41.40 12.07
CA PRO A 106 6.25 -41.77 10.74
C PRO A 106 7.22 -42.96 10.75
N PHE A 107 7.64 -43.41 11.96
CA PHE A 107 8.63 -44.43 12.13
C PHE A 107 8.03 -45.75 12.64
N SER A 108 8.19 -46.81 11.86
CA SER A 108 7.62 -48.12 12.10
C SER A 108 8.30 -48.85 13.26
N ASP A 109 9.52 -48.50 13.62
CA ASP A 109 10.35 -49.09 14.66
C ASP A 109 10.22 -48.42 16.03
N VAL A 110 9.37 -47.40 16.18
CA VAL A 110 9.08 -46.73 17.46
C VAL A 110 7.63 -47.03 17.87
N PRO A 111 7.38 -48.04 18.70
CA PRO A 111 6.02 -48.41 19.10
C PRO A 111 5.39 -47.37 20.04
N ALA A 112 4.05 -47.25 20.02
CA ALA A 112 3.31 -46.26 20.79
C ALA A 112 3.53 -46.34 22.32
N GLY A 113 3.98 -47.47 22.84
CA GLY A 113 4.35 -47.64 24.25
C GLY A 113 5.79 -47.29 24.60
N HIS A 114 6.61 -46.87 23.64
CA HIS A 114 8.00 -46.53 23.89
C HIS A 114 8.11 -45.19 24.64
N TRP A 115 8.95 -45.10 25.63
CA TRP A 115 9.08 -43.89 26.47
C TRP A 115 9.40 -42.62 25.69
N ALA A 116 10.07 -42.72 24.57
CA ALA A 116 10.46 -41.60 23.73
C ALA A 116 9.45 -41.29 22.60
N TYR A 117 8.35 -42.06 22.47
CA TYR A 117 7.40 -41.96 21.34
C TYR A 117 6.92 -40.52 21.08
N ASP A 118 6.42 -39.83 22.11
CA ASP A 118 5.89 -38.47 21.99
C ASP A 118 6.98 -37.45 21.64
N SER A 119 8.19 -37.63 22.16
CA SER A 119 9.33 -36.74 21.88
C SER A 119 9.79 -36.89 20.44
N ILE A 120 9.90 -38.15 19.96
CA ILE A 120 10.28 -38.46 18.58
C ILE A 120 9.22 -37.92 17.61
N ASN A 121 7.93 -38.10 17.89
CA ASN A 121 6.84 -37.56 17.09
C ASN A 121 6.88 -36.03 17.03
N LYS A 122 7.11 -35.35 18.14
CA LYS A 122 7.24 -33.88 18.17
C LYS A 122 8.44 -33.40 17.36
N LEU A 123 9.56 -34.06 17.45
CA LEU A 123 10.77 -33.71 16.69
C LEU A 123 10.61 -33.97 15.19
N ALA A 124 9.94 -35.08 14.83
CA ALA A 124 9.60 -35.39 13.44
C ALA A 124 8.59 -34.39 12.86
N ALA A 125 7.52 -34.06 13.59
CA ALA A 125 6.53 -33.06 13.19
C ALA A 125 7.15 -31.68 13.07
N ALA A 126 8.15 -31.35 13.89
CA ALA A 126 8.92 -30.11 13.77
C ALA A 126 9.96 -30.14 12.63
N GLY A 127 10.15 -31.29 11.94
CA GLY A 127 11.15 -31.44 10.89
C GLY A 127 12.59 -31.34 11.38
N VAL A 128 12.83 -31.68 12.64
CA VAL A 128 14.18 -31.75 13.24
C VAL A 128 14.82 -33.10 12.93
N ILE A 129 14.02 -34.17 12.95
CA ILE A 129 14.44 -35.52 12.58
C ILE A 129 13.57 -36.03 11.43
N GLU A 130 14.17 -36.79 10.53
CA GLU A 130 13.50 -37.34 9.32
C GLU A 130 13.53 -38.86 9.29
N GLY A 131 14.32 -39.51 10.15
CA GLY A 131 14.57 -40.94 10.12
C GLY A 131 15.35 -41.39 8.89
N TYR A 132 15.25 -42.67 8.58
CA TYR A 132 15.87 -43.24 7.38
C TYR A 132 14.83 -43.45 6.27
N GLY A 133 15.27 -43.56 5.03
CA GLY A 133 14.37 -43.66 3.85
C GLY A 133 13.47 -44.89 3.82
N ASP A 134 13.64 -45.82 4.77
CA ASP A 134 12.83 -47.03 4.98
C ASP A 134 11.69 -46.82 6.02
N SER A 135 11.40 -45.59 6.40
CA SER A 135 10.44 -45.23 7.44
C SER A 135 10.79 -45.75 8.82
N THR A 136 12.08 -45.88 9.13
CA THR A 136 12.58 -46.23 10.47
C THR A 136 13.28 -45.04 11.14
N PHE A 137 13.20 -44.95 12.48
CA PHE A 137 13.98 -44.03 13.29
C PHE A 137 15.42 -44.52 13.50
N GLY A 138 15.59 -45.83 13.59
CA GLY A 138 16.87 -46.46 13.74
C GLY A 138 17.52 -46.23 15.10
N GLY A 139 16.75 -46.27 16.19
CA GLY A 139 17.21 -45.94 17.54
C GLY A 139 18.38 -46.78 18.03
N ASP A 140 18.58 -47.99 17.48
CA ASP A 140 19.69 -48.89 17.81
C ASP A 140 20.89 -48.74 16.86
N LYS A 141 20.79 -47.88 15.81
CA LYS A 141 21.88 -47.65 14.87
C LYS A 141 22.89 -46.64 15.42
N LEU A 142 24.17 -46.89 15.19
CA LEU A 142 25.21 -45.90 15.47
C LEU A 142 25.06 -44.74 14.50
N MET A 143 24.91 -43.55 15.05
CA MET A 143 24.81 -42.30 14.28
C MET A 143 26.19 -41.73 14.06
N THR A 144 26.46 -41.26 12.84
CA THR A 144 27.71 -40.56 12.52
C THR A 144 27.68 -39.13 13.10
N ARG A 145 28.86 -38.54 13.33
CA ARG A 145 28.96 -37.13 13.76
C ARG A 145 28.28 -36.17 12.78
N TYR A 146 28.36 -36.42 11.49
CA TYR A 146 27.70 -35.61 10.46
C TYR A 146 26.16 -35.69 10.52
N GLU A 147 25.61 -36.87 10.78
CA GLU A 147 24.15 -37.02 10.96
C GLU A 147 23.67 -36.27 12.21
N MET A 148 24.43 -36.31 13.30
CA MET A 148 24.14 -35.56 14.51
C MET A 148 24.27 -34.05 14.25
N ALA A 149 25.32 -33.61 13.56
CA ALA A 149 25.48 -32.20 13.20
C ALA A 149 24.32 -31.65 12.33
N GLN A 150 23.78 -32.46 11.41
CA GLN A 150 22.58 -32.10 10.64
C GLN A 150 21.35 -31.92 11.54
N ILE A 151 21.16 -32.79 12.53
CA ILE A 151 20.04 -32.65 13.49
C ILE A 151 20.22 -31.38 14.32
N VAL A 152 21.45 -31.09 14.78
CA VAL A 152 21.77 -29.87 15.54
C VAL A 152 21.52 -28.65 14.68
N ALA A 153 21.95 -28.62 13.42
CA ALA A 153 21.70 -27.51 12.48
C ALA A 153 20.20 -27.26 12.26
N LYS A 154 19.42 -28.33 12.08
CA LYS A 154 17.94 -28.23 11.93
C LYS A 154 17.28 -27.72 13.22
N ALA A 155 17.74 -28.15 14.38
CA ALA A 155 17.25 -27.70 15.68
C ALA A 155 17.55 -26.19 15.89
N MET A 156 18.77 -25.74 15.55
CA MET A 156 19.15 -24.31 15.57
C MET A 156 18.27 -23.46 14.63
N ALA A 157 18.05 -23.93 13.42
CA ALA A 157 17.20 -23.25 12.43
C ALA A 157 15.73 -23.12 12.91
N LYS A 158 15.29 -23.98 13.81
CA LYS A 158 13.97 -23.94 14.46
C LYS A 158 13.97 -23.15 15.78
N GLY A 159 15.08 -22.50 16.14
CA GLY A 159 15.20 -21.67 17.33
C GLY A 159 15.40 -22.44 18.64
N ALA A 160 15.79 -23.72 18.57
CA ALA A 160 16.12 -24.50 19.77
C ALA A 160 17.47 -24.04 20.33
N ASN A 161 17.55 -23.94 21.67
CA ASN A 161 18.83 -23.70 22.33
C ASN A 161 19.62 -25.00 22.39
N VAL A 162 20.64 -25.09 21.56
CA VAL A 162 21.54 -26.26 21.44
C VAL A 162 23.02 -25.85 21.54
N ASP A 163 23.33 -24.77 22.23
CA ASP A 163 24.67 -24.14 22.27
C ASP A 163 25.80 -25.13 22.62
N LYS A 164 25.56 -26.06 23.58
CA LYS A 164 26.53 -27.09 23.95
C LYS A 164 26.77 -28.09 22.82
N LEU A 165 25.71 -28.47 22.10
CA LEU A 165 25.83 -29.39 20.96
C LEU A 165 26.47 -28.69 19.77
N ALA A 166 26.13 -27.43 19.54
CA ALA A 166 26.73 -26.61 18.50
C ALA A 166 28.25 -26.47 18.73
N ALA A 167 28.70 -26.31 19.97
CA ALA A 167 30.12 -26.26 20.29
C ALA A 167 30.80 -27.61 20.09
N GLU A 168 30.15 -28.74 20.45
CA GLU A 168 30.69 -30.08 20.28
C GLU A 168 30.84 -30.51 18.81
N PHE A 169 29.91 -30.07 17.96
CA PHE A 169 29.88 -30.40 16.53
C PHE A 169 30.31 -29.21 15.63
N ALA A 170 31.13 -28.30 16.17
CA ALA A 170 31.52 -27.07 15.45
C ALA A 170 32.19 -27.37 14.09
N ASP A 171 33.11 -28.33 14.04
CA ASP A 171 33.82 -28.67 12.81
C ASP A 171 32.89 -29.24 11.72
N GLU A 172 31.96 -30.11 12.15
CA GLU A 172 30.97 -30.69 11.24
C GLU A 172 29.94 -29.65 10.80
N LEU A 173 29.52 -28.75 11.69
CA LEU A 173 28.62 -27.63 11.38
C LEU A 173 29.27 -26.64 10.43
N ASP A 174 30.54 -26.31 10.57
CA ASP A 174 31.29 -25.47 9.64
C ASP A 174 31.39 -26.10 8.25
N ASN A 175 31.65 -27.40 8.21
CA ASN A 175 31.65 -28.13 6.93
C ASN A 175 30.26 -28.17 6.27
N LEU A 176 29.19 -28.29 7.04
CA LEU A 176 27.80 -28.17 6.58
C LEU A 176 27.46 -26.73 6.27
N GLY A 177 27.91 -25.79 7.10
CA GLY A 177 27.67 -24.35 6.96
C GLY A 177 28.27 -23.75 5.71
N VAL A 178 29.47 -24.17 5.30
CA VAL A 178 30.06 -23.76 4.03
C VAL A 178 29.19 -24.17 2.84
N ARG A 179 28.53 -25.31 2.89
CA ARG A 179 27.59 -25.75 1.83
C ARG A 179 26.27 -24.99 1.92
N VAL A 180 25.75 -24.77 3.12
CA VAL A 180 24.49 -24.01 3.36
C VAL A 180 24.71 -22.53 3.05
N ALA A 181 25.79 -21.92 3.56
CA ALA A 181 26.12 -20.53 3.26
C ALA A 181 26.39 -20.27 1.75
N ASN A 182 26.99 -21.24 1.06
CA ASN A 182 27.15 -21.13 -0.40
C ASN A 182 25.85 -21.37 -1.16
N LEU A 183 24.92 -22.17 -0.64
CA LEU A 183 23.58 -22.35 -1.19
C LEU A 183 22.71 -21.11 -0.89
N GLU A 184 22.78 -20.58 0.32
CA GLU A 184 22.12 -19.33 0.73
C GLU A 184 22.64 -18.15 -0.07
N LYS A 185 23.97 -17.99 -0.23
CA LYS A 185 24.56 -16.98 -1.14
C LYS A 185 24.11 -17.13 -2.59
N LYS A 186 23.79 -18.34 -3.07
CA LYS A 186 23.30 -18.59 -4.42
C LYS A 186 21.77 -18.52 -4.52
N ALA A 187 21.03 -18.88 -3.47
CA ALA A 187 19.57 -18.86 -3.46
C ALA A 187 19.00 -17.49 -3.16
N ASP A 188 19.70 -16.63 -2.38
CA ASP A 188 19.21 -15.34 -1.91
C ASP A 188 19.80 -14.13 -2.67
N ASN A 189 20.48 -14.35 -3.81
CA ASN A 189 21.00 -13.23 -4.60
C ASN A 189 19.90 -12.31 -5.16
N VAL A 190 18.65 -12.81 -5.23
CA VAL A 190 17.51 -12.03 -5.72
C VAL A 190 16.35 -12.17 -4.75
N LYS A 191 15.97 -11.08 -4.12
CA LYS A 191 14.80 -10.97 -3.26
C LYS A 191 13.66 -10.29 -4.00
N ILE A 192 12.51 -10.93 -3.98
CA ILE A 192 11.27 -10.38 -4.57
C ILE A 192 10.32 -10.05 -3.43
N THR A 193 9.79 -8.83 -3.43
CA THR A 193 8.77 -8.35 -2.52
C THR A 193 7.75 -7.54 -3.29
N GLY A 194 6.58 -7.29 -2.71
CA GLY A 194 5.59 -6.51 -3.43
C GLY A 194 4.51 -5.92 -2.54
N ASN A 195 3.71 -5.06 -3.15
CA ASN A 195 2.45 -4.64 -2.58
C ASN A 195 1.38 -4.43 -3.64
N ILE A 196 0.14 -4.59 -3.20
CA ILE A 196 -1.06 -4.22 -3.94
C ILE A 196 -1.76 -3.15 -3.12
N ARG A 197 -2.09 -2.03 -3.76
CA ARG A 197 -2.85 -0.94 -3.17
C ARG A 197 -4.16 -0.74 -3.92
N TYR A 198 -5.27 -0.93 -3.24
CA TYR A 198 -6.55 -0.41 -3.67
C TYR A 198 -6.73 0.98 -3.07
N ASN A 199 -7.17 1.95 -3.88
CA ASN A 199 -7.52 3.28 -3.40
C ASN A 199 -8.84 3.77 -3.98
N TYR A 200 -9.51 4.60 -3.19
CA TYR A 200 -10.65 5.41 -3.56
C TYR A 200 -10.35 6.86 -3.21
N ALA A 201 -10.60 7.75 -4.13
CA ALA A 201 -10.49 9.19 -3.92
C ALA A 201 -11.76 9.86 -4.42
N ASP A 202 -12.32 10.74 -3.61
CA ASP A 202 -13.44 11.61 -3.96
C ASP A 202 -12.92 13.05 -4.03
N TYR A 203 -13.12 13.67 -5.18
CA TYR A 203 -12.63 15.01 -5.50
C TYR A 203 -13.85 15.91 -5.75
N ASP A 204 -14.56 16.27 -4.74
CA ASP A 204 -15.71 17.19 -4.75
C ASP A 204 -16.40 17.34 -6.13
N GLU A 205 -16.07 18.35 -6.94
CA GLU A 205 -16.69 18.62 -8.24
C GLU A 205 -16.25 17.65 -9.34
N ASP A 206 -15.02 17.10 -9.27
CA ASP A 206 -14.45 16.20 -10.29
C ASP A 206 -14.93 14.74 -10.15
N GLY A 207 -15.67 14.44 -9.07
CA GLY A 207 -16.18 13.14 -8.75
C GLY A 207 -15.07 12.18 -8.30
N TYR A 208 -15.38 10.89 -8.23
CA TYR A 208 -14.49 9.91 -7.63
C TYR A 208 -13.56 9.23 -8.65
N LYS A 209 -12.40 8.78 -8.15
CA LYS A 209 -11.46 7.88 -8.84
C LYS A 209 -11.20 6.65 -7.97
N THR A 210 -11.06 5.49 -8.60
CA THR A 210 -10.66 4.25 -7.91
C THR A 210 -9.51 3.62 -8.68
N GLY A 211 -8.53 3.13 -7.95
CA GLY A 211 -7.33 2.56 -8.55
C GLY A 211 -6.88 1.28 -7.85
N LEU A 212 -6.29 0.39 -8.64
CA LEU A 212 -5.55 -0.76 -8.16
C LEU A 212 -4.12 -0.64 -8.65
N ARG A 213 -3.17 -0.43 -7.73
CA ARG A 213 -1.75 -0.35 -8.05
C ARG A 213 -1.02 -1.59 -7.54
N SER A 214 -0.35 -2.28 -8.44
CA SER A 214 0.54 -3.39 -8.13
C SER A 214 1.99 -2.94 -8.28
N ARG A 215 2.84 -3.21 -7.29
CA ARG A 215 4.28 -2.98 -7.31
C ARG A 215 5.01 -4.25 -6.95
N ILE A 216 6.02 -4.61 -7.73
CA ILE A 216 6.92 -5.73 -7.48
C ILE A 216 8.34 -5.20 -7.46
N TRP A 217 9.04 -5.38 -6.35
CA TRP A 217 10.46 -5.06 -6.20
C TRP A 217 11.29 -6.32 -6.42
N VAL A 218 12.32 -6.17 -7.21
CA VAL A 218 13.36 -7.18 -7.42
C VAL A 218 14.66 -6.57 -6.93
N LYS A 219 15.20 -7.12 -5.86
CA LYS A 219 16.47 -6.67 -5.29
C LYS A 219 17.52 -7.76 -5.45
N GLY A 220 18.58 -7.48 -6.18
CA GLY A 220 19.66 -8.42 -6.49
C GLY A 220 21.00 -7.92 -5.94
N GLN A 221 21.70 -8.75 -5.17
CA GLN A 221 23.04 -8.46 -4.70
C GLN A 221 24.03 -8.66 -5.84
N ILE A 222 24.77 -7.63 -6.22
CA ILE A 222 25.81 -7.67 -7.27
C ILE A 222 27.11 -8.22 -6.68
N ASN A 223 27.50 -7.66 -5.55
CA ASN A 223 28.65 -8.10 -4.74
C ASN A 223 28.45 -7.59 -3.28
N ASP A 224 29.48 -7.70 -2.46
CA ASP A 224 29.39 -7.33 -1.02
C ASP A 224 29.06 -5.85 -0.79
N ASP A 225 29.43 -4.96 -1.72
CA ASP A 225 29.25 -3.50 -1.59
C ASP A 225 28.10 -2.96 -2.46
N TRP A 226 27.60 -3.69 -3.46
CA TRP A 226 26.66 -3.19 -4.44
C TRP A 226 25.41 -4.05 -4.57
N THR A 227 24.26 -3.39 -4.67
CA THR A 227 22.94 -3.98 -4.87
C THR A 227 22.25 -3.32 -6.06
N TYR A 228 21.54 -4.12 -6.85
CA TYR A 228 20.57 -3.65 -7.85
C TYR A 228 19.17 -3.64 -7.25
N THR A 229 18.42 -2.59 -7.49
CA THR A 229 17.00 -2.50 -7.14
C THR A 229 16.18 -2.14 -8.37
N GLY A 230 15.27 -3.05 -8.76
CA GLY A 230 14.25 -2.82 -9.78
C GLY A 230 12.86 -2.77 -9.15
N MET A 231 11.97 -1.93 -9.66
CA MET A 231 10.56 -1.90 -9.29
C MET A 231 9.69 -1.81 -10.53
N LEU A 232 8.86 -2.82 -10.74
CA LEU A 232 7.79 -2.82 -11.74
C LEU A 232 6.50 -2.29 -11.12
N GLN A 233 5.79 -1.46 -11.85
CA GLN A 233 4.48 -0.94 -11.44
C GLN A 233 3.46 -1.10 -12.56
N ASN A 234 2.26 -1.50 -12.16
CA ASN A 234 1.04 -1.42 -12.96
C ASN A 234 -0.04 -0.69 -12.16
N VAL A 235 -0.78 0.19 -12.83
CA VAL A 235 -1.91 0.94 -12.23
C VAL A 235 -3.13 0.71 -13.10
N GLN A 236 -4.21 0.28 -12.49
CA GLN A 236 -5.50 0.06 -13.15
C GLN A 236 -6.54 1.05 -12.60
N ASN A 237 -7.26 1.71 -13.50
CA ASN A 237 -8.41 2.54 -13.13
C ASN A 237 -9.67 1.67 -13.12
N LEU A 238 -10.22 1.42 -11.93
CA LEU A 238 -11.36 0.53 -11.78
C LEU A 238 -12.71 1.20 -12.08
N LYS A 239 -12.76 2.54 -12.13
CA LYS A 239 -14.01 3.27 -12.46
C LYS A 239 -14.42 3.07 -13.91
N ASN A 240 -13.47 3.08 -14.83
CA ASN A 240 -13.76 3.11 -16.26
C ASN A 240 -13.48 1.78 -16.96
N ASN A 241 -13.10 0.71 -16.22
CA ASN A 241 -12.55 -0.52 -16.77
C ASN A 241 -11.41 -0.27 -17.78
N ALA A 242 -10.86 0.93 -17.77
CA ALA A 242 -9.69 1.31 -18.54
C ALA A 242 -8.49 0.98 -17.65
N GLY A 243 -8.03 -0.25 -17.72
CA GLY A 243 -6.76 -0.60 -17.11
C GLY A 243 -5.65 0.18 -17.81
N ASP A 244 -4.74 0.76 -17.05
CA ASP A 244 -3.43 1.00 -17.61
C ASP A 244 -2.78 -0.36 -17.74
N GLU A 245 -2.81 -0.90 -18.93
CA GLU A 245 -2.27 -2.22 -19.24
C GLU A 245 -0.76 -2.21 -19.25
N LYS A 246 -0.16 -1.01 -19.16
CA LYS A 246 1.27 -0.81 -19.20
C LYS A 246 1.90 -1.12 -17.85
N THR A 247 2.89 -2.00 -17.89
CA THR A 247 3.75 -2.29 -16.75
C THR A 247 5.14 -1.73 -17.02
N ASP A 248 5.55 -0.76 -16.23
CA ASP A 248 6.81 -0.03 -16.41
C ASP A 248 7.78 -0.24 -15.26
N PHE A 249 9.09 -0.12 -15.56
CA PHE A 249 10.11 0.04 -14.55
C PHE A 249 10.03 1.44 -13.93
N GLN A 250 9.47 1.52 -12.74
CA GLN A 250 9.41 2.76 -11.96
C GLN A 250 10.71 3.07 -11.24
N ARG A 251 11.52 2.03 -10.98
CA ARG A 251 12.86 2.14 -10.40
C ARG A 251 13.76 1.11 -11.08
N ALA A 252 14.99 1.48 -11.37
CA ALA A 252 16.02 0.61 -11.91
C ALA A 252 17.38 1.26 -11.62
N TYR A 253 17.95 0.99 -10.45
CA TYR A 253 19.19 1.62 -10.00
C TYR A 253 20.08 0.65 -9.26
N VAL A 254 21.34 1.02 -9.11
CA VAL A 254 22.29 0.36 -8.24
C VAL A 254 22.56 1.25 -7.03
N ASP A 255 22.68 0.65 -5.87
CA ASP A 255 23.09 1.29 -4.63
C ASP A 255 24.31 0.58 -4.06
N GLY A 256 25.27 1.35 -3.54
CA GLY A 256 26.48 0.76 -3.02
C GLY A 256 27.40 1.79 -2.33
N LYS A 257 28.64 1.37 -2.08
CA LYS A 257 29.64 2.18 -1.40
C LYS A 257 30.94 2.26 -2.19
N ILE A 258 31.52 3.47 -2.24
CA ILE A 258 32.86 3.72 -2.75
C ILE A 258 33.65 4.35 -1.60
N GLY A 259 34.48 3.55 -0.90
CA GLY A 259 35.09 3.99 0.35
C GLY A 259 34.03 4.32 1.40
N GLY A 260 34.02 5.54 1.94
CA GLY A 260 32.98 6.01 2.87
C GLY A 260 31.75 6.65 2.23
N LEU A 261 31.74 6.82 0.91
CA LEU A 261 30.68 7.48 0.17
C LEU A 261 29.61 6.45 -0.22
N ALA A 262 28.35 6.66 0.18
CA ALA A 262 27.23 5.91 -0.32
C ALA A 262 26.74 6.52 -1.64
N VAL A 263 26.53 5.68 -2.66
CA VAL A 263 26.18 6.10 -4.02
C VAL A 263 24.96 5.33 -4.50
N GLU A 264 24.00 6.05 -5.08
CA GLU A 264 22.89 5.48 -5.83
C GLU A 264 22.93 6.01 -7.26
N ALA A 265 22.76 5.15 -8.28
CA ALA A 265 22.83 5.56 -9.67
C ALA A 265 21.86 4.78 -10.55
N GLY A 266 21.16 5.49 -11.45
CA GLY A 266 20.17 4.95 -12.36
C GLY A 266 18.82 5.65 -12.21
N ARG A 267 17.73 4.95 -12.48
CA ARG A 267 16.36 5.43 -12.21
C ARG A 267 16.02 5.21 -10.75
N LEU A 268 16.28 6.19 -9.93
CA LEU A 268 16.21 6.13 -8.47
C LEU A 268 15.01 6.95 -7.92
N PRO A 269 14.57 6.68 -6.69
CA PRO A 269 13.66 7.57 -5.99
C PRO A 269 14.41 8.86 -5.60
N LEU A 270 13.87 10.01 -5.96
CA LEU A 270 14.36 11.29 -5.49
C LEU A 270 13.28 11.93 -4.62
N ASN A 271 13.60 12.16 -3.35
CA ASN A 271 12.71 12.83 -2.40
C ASN A 271 13.41 14.07 -1.87
N LEU A 272 12.79 15.22 -2.12
CA LEU A 272 13.30 16.53 -1.70
C LEU A 272 12.25 17.19 -0.80
N VAL A 273 12.74 17.73 0.34
CA VAL A 273 11.94 18.44 1.35
C VAL A 273 10.75 17.59 1.85
N ASP A 274 11.05 16.36 2.29
CA ASP A 274 10.03 15.39 2.76
C ASP A 274 8.90 15.13 1.75
N GLY A 275 9.22 15.27 0.45
CA GLY A 275 8.28 15.09 -0.65
C GLY A 275 7.36 16.28 -0.91
N ASN A 276 7.56 17.40 -0.25
CA ASN A 276 6.77 18.60 -0.50
C ASN A 276 7.24 19.35 -1.77
N LEU A 277 8.51 19.19 -2.16
CA LEU A 277 9.05 19.77 -3.39
C LEU A 277 9.04 18.76 -4.55
N TYR A 278 9.59 17.56 -4.30
CA TYR A 278 9.69 16.50 -5.29
C TYR A 278 9.70 15.12 -4.62
N ASP A 279 8.82 14.22 -5.03
CA ASP A 279 8.72 12.85 -4.49
C ASP A 279 8.38 11.82 -5.57
N THR A 280 9.22 11.71 -6.58
CA THR A 280 9.05 10.68 -7.59
C THR A 280 10.39 10.12 -8.05
N ARG A 281 10.47 9.63 -9.26
CA ARG A 281 11.68 9.04 -9.83
C ARG A 281 12.48 10.08 -10.62
N ALA A 282 13.80 9.88 -10.63
CA ALA A 282 14.69 10.64 -11.47
C ALA A 282 15.82 9.74 -11.99
N ASP A 283 16.32 10.03 -13.19
CA ASP A 283 17.44 9.32 -13.79
C ASP A 283 18.73 10.07 -13.47
N GLY A 284 19.58 9.51 -12.60
CA GLY A 284 20.74 10.25 -12.15
C GLY A 284 21.60 9.55 -11.11
N VAL A 285 22.30 10.35 -10.33
CA VAL A 285 23.22 9.93 -9.27
C VAL A 285 22.96 10.73 -8.00
N VAL A 286 22.90 10.02 -6.89
CA VAL A 286 22.88 10.58 -5.53
C VAL A 286 24.08 10.04 -4.78
N ALA A 287 24.83 10.91 -4.13
CA ALA A 287 25.99 10.54 -3.31
C ALA A 287 25.88 11.17 -1.93
N SER A 288 26.09 10.39 -0.87
CA SER A 288 26.01 10.87 0.49
C SER A 288 27.16 10.38 1.37
N TYR A 289 27.58 11.26 2.29
CA TYR A 289 28.66 10.99 3.24
C TYR A 289 28.28 11.49 4.64
N GLY A 290 28.67 10.75 5.65
CA GLY A 290 28.45 11.08 7.04
C GLY A 290 27.37 10.21 7.69
N LYS A 291 27.18 10.38 9.00
CA LYS A 291 26.24 9.61 9.81
C LYS A 291 25.29 10.52 10.58
N ASP A 292 25.74 11.13 11.68
CA ASP A 292 24.92 12.02 12.51
C ASP A 292 24.75 13.40 11.83
N VAL A 293 25.75 13.81 11.08
CA VAL A 293 25.68 14.88 10.09
C VAL A 293 25.97 14.25 8.74
N LYS A 294 24.99 14.27 7.85
CA LYS A 294 25.05 13.66 6.52
C LYS A 294 24.94 14.74 5.46
N VAL A 295 25.94 14.80 4.59
CA VAL A 295 25.92 15.64 3.39
C VAL A 295 25.52 14.78 2.20
N THR A 296 24.57 15.25 1.41
CA THR A 296 24.08 14.56 0.21
C THR A 296 24.17 15.53 -0.96
N GLY A 297 24.79 15.10 -2.05
CA GLY A 297 24.76 15.79 -3.34
C GLY A 297 24.05 14.92 -4.38
N PHE A 298 23.37 15.54 -5.34
CA PHE A 298 22.66 14.84 -6.39
C PHE A 298 22.69 15.60 -7.72
N TYR A 299 22.63 14.83 -8.79
CA TYR A 299 22.39 15.31 -10.15
C TYR A 299 21.50 14.30 -10.88
N ALA A 300 20.37 14.72 -11.39
CA ALA A 300 19.41 13.83 -12.04
C ALA A 300 18.57 14.56 -13.08
N LYS A 301 17.92 13.76 -13.93
CA LYS A 301 16.85 14.18 -14.83
C LYS A 301 15.53 13.75 -14.21
N PRO A 302 14.59 14.67 -13.88
CA PRO A 302 13.23 14.31 -13.49
C PRO A 302 12.54 13.55 -14.62
N THR A 303 11.88 12.42 -14.31
CA THR A 303 11.30 11.57 -15.35
C THR A 303 9.79 11.44 -15.28
N ASP A 304 9.19 11.91 -14.23
CA ASP A 304 7.74 11.88 -14.03
C ASP A 304 7.45 13.13 -13.21
N GLN A 305 7.30 14.24 -13.89
CA GLN A 305 7.04 15.50 -13.22
C GLN A 305 5.53 15.60 -13.03
N GLY A 306 5.14 15.91 -11.81
CA GLY A 306 3.75 15.84 -11.39
C GLY A 306 2.87 16.75 -12.18
N LYS A 307 1.88 16.18 -12.82
CA LYS A 307 0.77 16.94 -13.33
C LYS A 307 -0.16 17.24 -12.17
N ALA A 308 -0.37 18.52 -11.91
CA ALA A 308 -1.50 18.95 -11.10
C ALA A 308 -2.79 18.29 -11.64
N LEU A 309 -3.83 18.20 -10.85
CA LEU A 309 -5.07 17.49 -11.21
C LEU A 309 -5.68 17.91 -12.54
N SER A 310 -5.52 19.17 -12.90
CA SER A 310 -5.86 19.72 -14.20
C SER A 310 -4.63 19.65 -15.09
N SER A 311 -4.76 19.01 -16.23
CA SER A 311 -3.71 18.91 -17.25
C SER A 311 -3.40 20.23 -17.98
N THR A 312 -3.85 21.36 -17.45
CA THR A 312 -3.75 22.66 -18.12
C THR A 312 -2.53 23.45 -17.68
N VAL A 313 -2.05 23.26 -16.45
CA VAL A 313 -0.84 23.93 -15.94
C VAL A 313 0.22 22.88 -15.62
N ASP A 314 1.33 22.95 -16.32
CA ASP A 314 2.45 22.02 -16.17
C ASP A 314 3.76 22.78 -16.03
N LEU A 315 4.67 22.29 -15.22
CA LEU A 315 5.99 22.85 -15.02
C LEU A 315 7.00 21.70 -15.05
N GLU A 316 7.68 21.58 -16.18
CA GLU A 316 8.66 20.53 -16.43
C GLU A 316 10.07 21.11 -16.44
N TYR A 317 11.04 20.34 -15.97
CA TYR A 317 12.47 20.70 -15.94
C TYR A 317 13.30 19.61 -16.59
N ASP A 318 14.34 20.01 -17.32
CA ASP A 318 15.25 19.06 -17.97
C ASP A 318 16.18 18.35 -17.00
N ASN A 319 16.67 19.06 -16.00
CA ASN A 319 17.61 18.53 -15.01
C ASN A 319 17.35 19.10 -13.62
N VAL A 320 17.80 18.35 -12.60
CA VAL A 320 17.80 18.80 -11.20
C VAL A 320 19.14 18.46 -10.57
N TYR A 321 19.71 19.38 -9.83
CA TYR A 321 20.89 19.12 -9.02
C TYR A 321 20.85 19.93 -7.73
N GLY A 322 21.61 19.50 -6.75
CA GLY A 322 21.64 20.19 -5.48
C GLY A 322 22.46 19.47 -4.43
N ALA A 323 22.43 20.05 -3.26
CA ALA A 323 23.03 19.46 -2.07
C ALA A 323 22.15 19.74 -0.85
N LYS A 324 22.18 18.82 0.10
CA LYS A 324 21.55 18.99 1.41
C LYS A 324 22.43 18.47 2.53
N VAL A 325 22.23 19.03 3.70
CA VAL A 325 22.84 18.59 4.95
C VAL A 325 21.70 18.20 5.89
N ASP A 326 21.73 16.97 6.33
CA ASP A 326 20.84 16.43 7.36
C ASP A 326 21.65 16.26 8.66
N ALA A 327 21.14 16.73 9.79
CA ALA A 327 21.79 16.60 11.10
C ALA A 327 20.79 16.14 12.16
N LYS A 328 21.21 15.22 13.02
CA LYS A 328 20.38 14.72 14.13
C LYS A 328 21.08 14.94 15.47
N PHE A 329 20.38 15.64 16.38
CA PHE A 329 20.86 15.99 17.72
C PHE A 329 19.81 15.57 18.77
N GLY A 330 19.90 14.35 19.27
CA GLY A 330 18.95 13.81 20.24
C GLY A 330 17.53 13.73 19.65
N VAL A 331 16.61 14.52 20.20
CA VAL A 331 15.18 14.56 19.77
C VAL A 331 14.92 15.52 18.61
N VAL A 332 15.95 16.24 18.15
CA VAL A 332 15.85 17.22 17.06
C VAL A 332 16.58 16.71 15.84
N ALA A 333 15.94 16.72 14.70
CA ALA A 333 16.58 16.59 13.41
C ALA A 333 16.41 17.91 12.63
N ALA A 334 17.42 18.30 11.90
CA ALA A 334 17.43 19.50 11.07
C ALA A 334 17.96 19.16 9.68
N THR A 335 17.40 19.80 8.67
CA THR A 335 17.88 19.73 7.30
C THR A 335 18.03 21.13 6.72
N ALA A 336 19.01 21.31 5.86
CA ALA A 336 19.15 22.52 5.02
C ALA A 336 19.58 22.06 3.64
N GLY A 337 19.00 22.64 2.61
CA GLY A 337 19.27 22.23 1.24
C GLY A 337 19.21 23.39 0.24
N TYR A 338 19.86 23.16 -0.88
CA TYR A 338 19.79 24.01 -2.06
C TYR A 338 19.62 23.15 -3.30
N THR A 339 18.59 23.41 -4.05
CA THR A 339 18.20 22.65 -5.25
C THR A 339 18.04 23.59 -6.42
N VAL A 340 18.55 23.20 -7.57
CA VAL A 340 18.36 23.90 -8.84
C VAL A 340 17.68 23.00 -9.84
N PHE A 341 16.51 23.37 -10.27
CA PHE A 341 15.83 22.77 -11.42
C PHE A 341 16.18 23.62 -12.66
N LYS A 342 16.71 22.97 -13.68
CA LYS A 342 17.25 23.62 -14.87
C LYS A 342 16.32 23.52 -16.08
N ASP A 343 16.37 24.57 -16.92
CA ASP A 343 15.76 24.62 -18.23
C ASP A 343 14.26 24.27 -18.15
N GLY A 344 13.51 25.08 -17.39
CA GLY A 344 12.09 24.92 -17.16
C GLY A 344 11.26 25.13 -18.42
N THR A 345 10.13 24.44 -18.50
CA THR A 345 9.07 24.72 -19.48
C THR A 345 7.77 24.85 -18.70
N PHE A 346 7.20 26.04 -18.74
CA PHE A 346 5.90 26.33 -18.15
C PHE A 346 4.82 26.26 -19.22
N THR A 347 3.75 25.54 -18.94
CA THR A 347 2.61 25.38 -19.84
C THR A 347 1.34 25.71 -19.08
N ASP A 348 0.49 26.57 -19.63
CA ASP A 348 -0.85 26.88 -19.13
C ASP A 348 -1.84 26.88 -20.30
N GLY A 349 -2.65 25.83 -20.40
CA GLY A 349 -3.54 25.59 -21.52
C GLY A 349 -2.80 25.47 -22.86
N ALA A 350 -3.06 26.40 -23.75
CA ALA A 350 -2.39 26.51 -25.07
C ALA A 350 -1.09 27.35 -25.04
N PHE A 351 -0.82 28.00 -23.93
CA PHE A 351 0.40 28.78 -23.72
C PHE A 351 1.53 27.86 -23.23
N SER A 352 2.68 27.96 -23.87
CA SER A 352 3.88 27.26 -23.44
C SER A 352 5.09 28.16 -23.65
N GLU A 353 5.87 28.37 -22.61
CA GLU A 353 7.04 29.21 -22.59
C GLU A 353 8.20 28.51 -21.92
N LYS A 354 9.42 28.77 -22.41
CA LYS A 354 10.62 28.38 -21.71
C LYS A 354 10.78 29.24 -20.48
N TRP A 355 10.98 28.55 -19.36
CA TRP A 355 11.17 29.17 -18.06
C TRP A 355 12.63 29.11 -17.65
N ASP A 356 13.06 30.10 -16.87
CA ASP A 356 14.40 30.10 -16.32
C ASP A 356 14.63 28.99 -15.27
N ASP A 357 15.88 28.81 -14.86
CA ASP A 357 16.21 27.89 -13.78
C ASP A 357 15.49 28.29 -12.50
N ASN A 358 14.93 27.31 -11.82
CA ASN A 358 14.30 27.49 -10.52
C ASN A 358 15.27 27.06 -9.41
N LYS A 359 15.71 28.01 -8.59
CA LYS A 359 16.68 27.81 -7.51
C LYS A 359 15.97 27.95 -6.17
N ILE A 360 15.92 26.85 -5.45
CA ILE A 360 15.17 26.73 -4.20
C ILE A 360 16.12 26.43 -3.07
N TRP A 361 16.11 27.24 -2.03
CA TRP A 361 16.72 26.86 -0.77
C TRP A 361 15.63 26.40 0.21
N ASN A 362 16.00 25.52 1.11
CA ASN A 362 15.08 25.02 2.12
C ASN A 362 15.74 24.80 3.46
N VAL A 363 14.95 24.95 4.51
CA VAL A 363 15.29 24.50 5.86
C VAL A 363 14.13 23.72 6.44
N GLY A 364 14.47 22.66 7.18
CA GLY A 364 13.47 21.81 7.84
C GLY A 364 13.92 21.41 9.23
N VAL A 365 12.98 21.20 10.11
CA VAL A 365 13.19 20.68 11.46
C VAL A 365 12.17 19.62 11.81
N ALA A 366 12.59 18.64 12.56
CA ALA A 366 11.70 17.63 13.14
C ALA A 366 12.02 17.47 14.63
N PHE A 367 10.97 17.41 15.44
CA PHE A 367 11.06 17.28 16.89
C PHE A 367 10.27 16.06 17.36
N ASP A 368 10.91 15.15 18.05
CA ASP A 368 10.24 14.12 18.84
C ASP A 368 9.76 14.76 20.17
N LEU A 369 8.54 15.33 20.16
CA LEU A 369 7.96 16.05 21.31
C LEU A 369 7.67 15.10 22.49
N ALA A 370 7.29 13.87 22.21
CA ALA A 370 7.05 12.82 23.17
C ALA A 370 7.22 11.46 22.48
N LYS A 371 7.07 10.38 23.26
CA LYS A 371 7.04 9.04 22.66
C LYS A 371 5.92 8.96 21.62
N ASP A 372 6.30 8.57 20.41
CA ASP A 372 5.39 8.42 19.27
C ASP A 372 4.71 9.74 18.80
N LEU A 373 5.13 10.91 19.28
CA LEU A 373 4.62 12.22 18.86
C LEU A 373 5.73 13.04 18.19
N ASN A 374 5.59 13.29 16.91
CA ASN A 374 6.58 14.02 16.11
C ASN A 374 5.94 15.26 15.47
N LEU A 375 6.66 16.37 15.54
CA LEU A 375 6.37 17.65 14.88
C LEU A 375 7.41 17.89 13.79
N THR A 376 6.97 18.28 12.59
CA THR A 376 7.83 18.67 11.47
C THR A 376 7.47 20.06 11.01
N ALA A 377 8.45 20.83 10.56
CA ALA A 377 8.24 22.09 9.87
C ALA A 377 9.29 22.24 8.77
N ASN A 378 8.85 22.63 7.58
CA ASN A 378 9.70 22.91 6.44
C ASN A 378 9.37 24.29 5.89
N TYR A 379 10.41 25.02 5.51
CA TYR A 379 10.31 26.27 4.76
C TYR A 379 11.13 26.15 3.49
N MET A 380 10.61 26.64 2.39
CA MET A 380 11.24 26.72 1.08
C MET A 380 11.07 28.12 0.53
N ASP A 381 12.03 28.55 -0.29
CA ASP A 381 12.00 29.84 -0.96
C ASP A 381 12.66 29.66 -2.33
N SER A 382 11.96 30.09 -3.37
CA SER A 382 12.32 29.97 -4.77
C SER A 382 12.76 31.33 -5.31
N ASP A 383 13.72 31.34 -6.25
CA ASP A 383 14.06 32.57 -6.99
C ASP A 383 13.07 32.87 -8.13
N GLN A 384 12.02 32.05 -8.29
CA GLN A 384 11.00 32.20 -9.30
C GLN A 384 9.65 32.54 -8.66
N GLU A 385 9.16 33.73 -8.92
CA GLU A 385 7.82 34.15 -8.52
C GLU A 385 6.81 33.72 -9.60
N ILE A 386 5.98 32.71 -9.30
CA ILE A 386 4.93 32.21 -10.18
C ILE A 386 3.59 32.53 -9.53
N TYR A 387 2.73 33.24 -10.26
CA TYR A 387 1.44 33.76 -9.75
C TYR A 387 1.55 34.69 -8.54
N GLY A 388 2.68 35.42 -8.43
CA GLY A 388 2.89 36.40 -7.36
C GLY A 388 3.32 35.81 -6.02
N ASP A 389 3.90 34.60 -6.05
CA ASP A 389 4.30 33.87 -4.86
C ASP A 389 5.53 32.96 -5.12
N ASP A 390 6.44 32.87 -4.18
CA ASP A 390 7.73 32.20 -4.32
C ASP A 390 8.14 31.35 -3.12
N ASP A 391 7.38 31.39 -2.03
CA ASP A 391 7.75 30.66 -0.82
C ASP A 391 6.77 29.53 -0.42
N ALA A 392 7.21 28.71 0.50
CA ALA A 392 6.39 27.65 1.06
C ALA A 392 6.68 27.39 2.52
N PHE A 393 5.61 27.10 3.24
CA PHE A 393 5.66 26.68 4.61
C PHE A 393 4.80 25.42 4.82
N VAL A 394 5.39 24.36 5.34
CA VAL A 394 4.66 23.12 5.65
C VAL A 394 4.95 22.71 7.09
N ILE A 395 3.89 22.56 7.87
CA ILE A 395 3.99 22.06 9.25
C ILE A 395 3.18 20.76 9.39
N GLY A 396 3.73 19.77 10.08
CA GLY A 396 3.10 18.47 10.28
C GLY A 396 3.20 18.00 11.71
N LEU A 397 2.13 17.40 12.20
CA LEU A 397 2.08 16.73 13.50
C LEU A 397 1.62 15.29 13.28
N SER A 398 2.35 14.33 13.84
CA SER A 398 1.98 12.93 13.74
C SER A 398 2.11 12.22 15.09
N TYR A 399 1.14 11.37 15.39
CA TYR A 399 1.15 10.51 16.56
C TYR A 399 1.14 9.05 16.13
N ALA A 400 2.09 8.28 16.65
CA ALA A 400 2.29 6.86 16.40
C ALA A 400 2.45 6.53 14.89
N GLY A 401 1.78 5.51 14.39
CA GLY A 401 1.81 5.07 13.00
C GLY A 401 1.46 3.59 12.88
N ALA A 402 0.70 3.23 11.84
CA ALA A 402 0.45 1.85 11.50
C ALA A 402 1.74 1.16 11.09
N LYS A 403 2.04 0.02 11.72
CA LYS A 403 3.19 -0.83 11.43
C LYS A 403 2.69 -2.12 10.81
N ALA A 404 2.97 -2.37 9.55
CA ALA A 404 2.46 -3.52 8.80
C ALA A 404 2.72 -4.87 9.51
N ALA A 405 3.83 -4.99 10.22
CA ALA A 405 4.15 -6.20 10.98
C ALA A 405 3.37 -6.35 12.30
N LYS A 406 2.66 -5.30 12.77
CA LYS A 406 2.00 -5.27 14.08
C LYS A 406 0.51 -4.96 13.90
N GLU A 407 -0.31 -5.99 13.95
CA GLU A 407 -1.77 -5.87 13.98
C GLU A 407 -2.24 -4.97 15.13
N GLY A 408 -3.27 -4.16 14.90
CA GLY A 408 -3.82 -3.20 15.85
C GLY A 408 -2.99 -1.91 16.01
N SER A 409 -1.82 -1.79 15.37
CA SER A 409 -1.10 -0.51 15.37
C SER A 409 -1.82 0.53 14.54
N PHE A 410 -1.82 1.77 15.00
CA PHE A 410 -2.50 2.88 14.34
C PHE A 410 -1.67 4.16 14.44
N GLY A 411 -2.02 5.13 13.64
CA GLY A 411 -1.51 6.47 13.71
C GLY A 411 -2.53 7.50 13.27
N VAL A 412 -2.36 8.72 13.77
CA VAL A 412 -3.11 9.89 13.32
C VAL A 412 -2.12 11.01 13.00
N TYR A 413 -2.43 11.78 11.98
CA TYR A 413 -1.52 12.82 11.50
C TYR A 413 -2.29 13.95 10.84
N GLY A 414 -1.68 15.12 10.85
CA GLY A 414 -2.20 16.28 10.14
C GLY A 414 -1.05 17.13 9.62
N LYS A 415 -1.30 17.84 8.55
CA LYS A 415 -0.38 18.80 7.96
C LYS A 415 -1.13 20.08 7.59
N TYR A 416 -0.45 21.20 7.71
CA TYR A 416 -0.84 22.47 7.12
C TYR A 416 0.16 22.80 6.02
N TYR A 417 -0.34 23.29 4.92
CA TYR A 417 0.41 23.68 3.75
C TYR A 417 0.13 25.15 3.42
N ASP A 418 1.14 25.85 3.02
CA ASP A 418 1.07 27.11 2.29
C ASP A 418 2.24 27.08 1.31
N GLN A 419 1.96 26.78 0.04
CA GLN A 419 3.00 26.51 -0.95
C GLN A 419 2.74 27.28 -2.25
N ALA A 420 3.73 28.03 -2.68
CA ALA A 420 3.78 28.64 -3.99
C ALA A 420 3.91 27.58 -5.11
N ARG A 421 3.46 27.90 -6.33
CA ARG A 421 3.59 26.98 -7.47
C ARG A 421 5.04 26.64 -7.79
N SER A 422 5.94 27.59 -7.65
CA SER A 422 7.39 27.43 -7.86
C SER A 422 8.05 26.44 -6.91
N THR A 423 7.46 26.20 -5.73
CA THR A 423 7.96 25.28 -4.71
C THR A 423 7.39 23.87 -4.80
N VAL A 424 6.62 23.54 -5.85
CA VAL A 424 6.00 22.24 -6.09
C VAL A 424 6.30 21.74 -7.49
N VAL A 425 7.11 20.70 -7.61
CA VAL A 425 7.38 20.02 -8.88
C VAL A 425 6.61 18.71 -8.98
N ASP A 426 6.70 17.86 -7.94
CA ASP A 426 5.89 16.64 -7.80
C ASP A 426 5.68 16.33 -6.32
N HIS A 427 4.48 16.52 -5.84
CA HIS A 427 4.17 16.46 -4.41
C HIS A 427 3.78 15.05 -3.94
N THR A 428 4.19 14.69 -2.72
CA THR A 428 3.91 13.36 -2.11
C THR A 428 2.46 13.13 -1.70
N MET A 429 1.61 14.17 -1.66
CA MET A 429 0.22 14.01 -1.19
C MET A 429 -0.61 13.10 -2.09
N ASN A 430 -1.59 12.45 -1.51
CA ASN A 430 -2.57 11.63 -2.24
C ASN A 430 -3.78 12.44 -2.73
N GLY A 431 -4.03 13.60 -2.11
CA GLY A 431 -5.08 14.52 -2.50
C GLY A 431 -4.71 15.38 -3.69
N ALA A 432 -5.71 16.06 -4.21
CA ALA A 432 -5.54 17.10 -5.19
C ALA A 432 -4.90 18.36 -4.60
N TYR A 433 -4.22 19.12 -5.41
CA TYR A 433 -3.69 20.43 -5.04
C TYR A 433 -3.84 21.44 -6.19
N GLY A 434 -3.79 22.73 -5.84
CA GLY A 434 -4.01 23.81 -6.80
C GLY A 434 -2.91 23.92 -7.85
N ASN A 435 -3.33 24.25 -9.06
CA ASN A 435 -2.43 24.45 -10.19
C ASN A 435 -1.55 25.72 -10.05
N HIS A 436 -1.96 26.64 -9.19
CA HIS A 436 -1.32 27.95 -9.02
C HIS A 436 -0.68 28.11 -7.62
N GLY A 437 -0.35 26.99 -6.98
CA GLY A 437 -0.03 26.94 -5.57
C GLY A 437 -1.27 26.68 -4.72
N PHE A 438 -1.07 26.31 -3.46
CA PHE A 438 -2.18 25.94 -2.59
C PHE A 438 -1.86 26.21 -1.11
N LYS A 439 -2.92 26.43 -0.34
CA LYS A 439 -2.84 26.49 1.13
C LYS A 439 -4.01 25.72 1.74
N GLY A 440 -3.86 25.29 2.97
CA GLY A 440 -4.89 24.55 3.69
C GLY A 440 -4.33 23.41 4.52
N TYR A 441 -5.18 22.47 4.88
CA TYR A 441 -4.77 21.40 5.77
C TYR A 441 -5.15 20.00 5.26
N MET A 442 -4.46 19.02 5.79
CA MET A 442 -4.78 17.61 5.67
C MET A 442 -4.84 16.97 7.05
N VAL A 443 -5.81 16.11 7.27
CA VAL A 443 -5.87 15.23 8.43
C VAL A 443 -6.01 13.78 7.98
N GLY A 444 -5.35 12.86 8.67
CA GLY A 444 -5.36 11.46 8.28
C GLY A 444 -5.19 10.51 9.45
N ALA A 445 -5.58 9.27 9.21
CA ALA A 445 -5.36 8.15 10.12
C ALA A 445 -5.01 6.89 9.34
N ASN A 446 -4.21 6.03 9.95
CA ASN A 446 -3.90 4.72 9.43
C ASN A 446 -4.03 3.63 10.49
N TYR A 447 -4.30 2.39 10.06
CA TYR A 447 -4.53 1.26 10.93
C TYR A 447 -4.07 -0.05 10.29
N THR A 448 -3.43 -0.92 11.07
CA THR A 448 -3.04 -2.26 10.64
C THR A 448 -4.12 -3.26 11.03
N PHE A 449 -4.93 -3.68 10.06
CA PHE A 449 -6.05 -4.61 10.25
C PHE A 449 -5.60 -6.04 10.55
N ALA A 450 -4.52 -6.44 9.88
CA ALA A 450 -3.83 -7.72 10.09
C ALA A 450 -2.37 -7.56 9.65
N LYS A 451 -1.51 -8.50 9.99
CA LYS A 451 -0.11 -8.47 9.53
C LYS A 451 -0.05 -8.25 8.01
N ASN A 452 0.68 -7.22 7.59
CA ASN A 452 0.88 -6.81 6.20
C ASN A 452 -0.37 -6.25 5.49
N ILE A 453 -1.44 -5.91 6.24
CA ILE A 453 -2.65 -5.28 5.70
C ILE A 453 -2.88 -3.96 6.43
N VAL A 454 -2.62 -2.84 5.74
CA VAL A 454 -2.71 -1.50 6.32
C VAL A 454 -3.73 -0.67 5.54
N GLY A 455 -4.68 -0.07 6.24
CA GLY A 455 -5.59 0.93 5.69
C GLY A 455 -5.21 2.35 6.11
N ALA A 456 -5.58 3.32 5.30
CA ALA A 456 -5.47 4.73 5.63
C ALA A 456 -6.65 5.52 5.05
N VAL A 457 -7.01 6.60 5.73
CA VAL A 457 -7.98 7.59 5.28
C VAL A 457 -7.38 8.97 5.51
N GLU A 458 -7.50 9.85 4.53
CA GLU A 458 -6.99 11.22 4.54
C GLU A 458 -8.07 12.16 4.01
N TYR A 459 -8.23 13.29 4.65
CA TYR A 459 -9.09 14.37 4.17
C TYR A 459 -8.25 15.61 3.98
N TYR A 460 -8.36 16.20 2.81
CA TYR A 460 -7.70 17.42 2.39
C TYR A 460 -8.74 18.51 2.22
N ASP A 461 -8.45 19.68 2.76
CA ASP A 461 -9.22 20.91 2.64
C ASP A 461 -8.22 22.00 2.26
N LEU A 462 -8.10 22.22 0.96
CA LEU A 462 -7.12 23.10 0.36
C LEU A 462 -7.83 24.18 -0.47
N GLU A 463 -7.16 25.29 -0.67
CA GLU A 463 -7.56 26.43 -1.52
C GLU A 463 -6.44 26.71 -2.52
N ASP A 464 -6.76 26.88 -3.79
CA ASP A 464 -5.84 27.39 -4.80
C ASP A 464 -5.49 28.86 -4.50
N LYS A 465 -4.20 29.20 -4.45
CA LYS A 465 -3.74 30.53 -3.97
C LYS A 465 -4.09 31.67 -4.93
N TRP A 466 -4.30 31.38 -6.22
CA TRP A 466 -4.57 32.39 -7.24
C TRP A 466 -6.06 32.67 -7.43
N ASN A 467 -6.83 31.63 -7.69
CA ASN A 467 -8.23 31.76 -8.03
C ASN A 467 -9.19 31.54 -6.85
N HIS A 468 -8.64 31.19 -5.66
CA HIS A 468 -9.37 30.94 -4.42
C HIS A 468 -10.42 29.82 -4.51
N SER A 469 -10.26 28.89 -5.46
CA SER A 469 -11.14 27.72 -5.54
C SER A 469 -10.83 26.73 -4.43
N ASP A 470 -11.87 26.19 -3.82
CA ASP A 470 -11.77 25.11 -2.86
C ASP A 470 -11.36 23.81 -3.54
N ILE A 471 -10.47 23.05 -2.92
CA ILE A 471 -9.96 21.78 -3.42
C ILE A 471 -10.05 20.76 -2.31
N ASN A 472 -11.17 20.05 -2.25
CA ASN A 472 -11.40 19.04 -1.24
C ASN A 472 -11.13 17.65 -1.78
N THR A 473 -10.49 16.82 -1.00
CA THR A 473 -10.28 15.42 -1.35
C THR A 473 -10.48 14.52 -0.15
N LEU A 474 -11.34 13.52 -0.30
CA LEU A 474 -11.37 12.38 0.60
C LEU A 474 -10.63 11.21 -0.07
N TRP A 475 -9.48 10.85 0.50
CA TRP A 475 -8.70 9.71 0.06
C TRP A 475 -8.82 8.55 1.04
N SER A 476 -8.95 7.35 0.51
CA SER A 476 -8.84 6.12 1.31
C SER A 476 -8.08 5.04 0.55
N GLN A 477 -7.37 4.20 1.29
CA GLN A 477 -6.62 3.10 0.70
C GLN A 477 -6.51 1.90 1.62
N VAL A 478 -6.31 0.73 1.00
CA VAL A 478 -5.84 -0.48 1.69
C VAL A 478 -4.64 -1.03 0.93
N VAL A 479 -3.57 -1.32 1.66
CA VAL A 479 -2.32 -1.84 1.12
C VAL A 479 -2.08 -3.24 1.67
N PHE A 480 -1.86 -4.20 0.77
CA PHE A 480 -1.43 -5.56 1.06
C PHE A 480 0.04 -5.69 0.68
N THR A 481 0.90 -6.09 1.63
CA THR A 481 2.35 -6.25 1.41
C THR A 481 2.75 -7.72 1.52
N PHE A 482 3.63 -8.19 0.64
CA PHE A 482 4.14 -9.57 0.62
C PHE A 482 5.63 -9.63 0.28
#